data_5acdffbba9a94ea70be58b1024f7dc31
#
_entry.id   5acdffbba9a94ea70be58b1024f7dc31
#
_cell.length_a   1.000
_cell.length_b   1.000
_cell.length_c   1.000
_cell.angle_alpha   90.00
_cell.angle_beta   90.00
_cell.angle_gamma   90.00
#
_symmetry.space_group_name_H-M   'P 1'
#
loop_
_entity.id
_entity.type
_entity.pdbx_description
1 polymer ?
#
loop_
_entity_poly.entity_id
_entity_poly.type
_entity_poly.pdbx_seq_one_letter_code
_entity_poly.pdbx_strand_id
1 'polypeptide(L)'
;IIIGAGPAGIFTALEVIRHKPDQKILMVEKGKPVDKRHCPKAETGKCMNCKPNCMITTGFSGAGAFSDGKLSLSYEVGGDLPTLIGEDFAQELINYTDKIYLEFGADEHVEGNYEGEEIKEIRKRAIRAGLQLVNCPIRHLGTEKAQQLYLNIQNYLQEKGVEMLFNTECD
;
A
#
# COMPACT_ATOMS: atom_id res chain seq x y z
N ILE A 1 -18.31 9.14 7.07
CA ILE A 1 -17.08 9.41 7.84
C ILE A 1 -16.18 8.19 7.73
N ILE A 2 -14.89 8.41 7.50
CA ILE A 2 -13.85 7.38 7.44
C ILE A 2 -12.87 7.66 8.59
N ILE A 3 -12.66 6.70 9.48
CA ILE A 3 -11.73 6.81 10.60
C ILE A 3 -10.45 6.05 10.27
N GLY A 4 -9.36 6.81 10.19
CA GLY A 4 -8.04 6.33 9.79
C GLY A 4 -7.78 6.49 8.29
N ALA A 5 -6.65 7.13 7.96
CA ALA A 5 -6.14 7.30 6.60
C ALA A 5 -5.06 6.27 6.23
N GLY A 6 -5.17 5.06 6.75
CA GLY A 6 -4.40 3.91 6.29
C GLY A 6 -4.92 3.39 4.94
N PRO A 7 -4.31 2.32 4.38
CA PRO A 7 -4.73 1.78 3.08
C PRO A 7 -6.23 1.53 2.97
N ALA A 8 -6.85 0.91 3.97
CA ALA A 8 -8.29 0.64 3.95
C ALA A 8 -9.13 1.92 3.83
N GLY A 9 -8.82 2.97 4.62
CA GLY A 9 -9.53 4.25 4.55
C GLY A 9 -9.32 4.97 3.22
N ILE A 10 -8.09 4.95 2.69
CA ILE A 10 -7.75 5.54 1.40
C ILE A 10 -8.53 4.89 0.27
N PHE A 11 -8.50 3.55 0.17
CA PHE A 11 -9.22 2.82 -0.88
C PHE A 11 -10.73 2.97 -0.72
N THR A 12 -11.26 3.01 0.52
CA THR A 12 -12.67 3.33 0.76
C THR A 12 -13.04 4.70 0.20
N ALA A 13 -12.23 5.74 0.45
CA ALA A 13 -12.48 7.07 -0.08
C ALA A 13 -12.43 7.11 -1.62
N LEU A 14 -11.43 6.45 -2.24
CA LEU A 14 -11.30 6.34 -3.69
C LEU A 14 -12.54 5.68 -4.32
N GLU A 15 -13.00 4.56 -3.75
CA GLU A 15 -14.17 3.84 -4.25
C GLU A 15 -15.46 4.64 -4.07
N VAL A 16 -15.64 5.31 -2.94
CA VAL A 16 -16.82 6.17 -2.75
C VAL A 16 -16.85 7.29 -3.77
N ILE A 17 -15.73 7.96 -4.05
CA ILE A 17 -15.67 9.02 -5.07
C ILE A 17 -15.97 8.47 -6.47
N ARG A 18 -15.46 7.29 -6.82
CA ARG A 18 -15.67 6.68 -8.14
C ARG A 18 -17.13 6.31 -8.38
N HIS A 19 -17.79 5.77 -7.36
CA HIS A 19 -19.16 5.28 -7.48
C HIS A 19 -20.25 6.28 -7.06
N LYS A 20 -19.89 7.27 -6.25
CA LYS A 20 -20.79 8.30 -5.71
C LYS A 20 -20.07 9.65 -5.63
N PRO A 21 -19.81 10.31 -6.78
CA PRO A 21 -18.98 11.52 -6.84
C PRO A 21 -19.53 12.69 -6.03
N ASP A 22 -20.84 12.75 -5.80
CA ASP A 22 -21.48 13.80 -5.01
C ASP A 22 -21.49 13.53 -3.50
N GLN A 23 -20.97 12.38 -3.07
CA GLN A 23 -20.94 12.00 -1.67
C GLN A 23 -19.91 12.81 -0.91
N LYS A 24 -20.34 13.54 0.12
CA LYS A 24 -19.40 14.21 1.04
C LYS A 24 -18.69 13.18 1.91
N ILE A 25 -17.37 13.29 1.97
CA ILE A 25 -16.51 12.40 2.74
C ILE A 25 -15.71 13.23 3.72
N LEU A 26 -15.76 12.83 4.99
CA LEU A 26 -14.88 13.29 6.05
C LEU A 26 -13.94 12.14 6.44
N MET A 27 -12.63 12.35 6.32
CA MET A 27 -11.60 11.41 6.76
C MET A 27 -10.90 11.97 8.00
N VAL A 28 -10.83 11.19 9.06
CA VAL A 28 -10.19 11.57 10.33
C VAL A 28 -8.94 10.72 10.53
N GLU A 29 -7.79 11.37 10.71
CA GLU A 29 -6.50 10.69 10.87
C GLU A 29 -5.74 11.27 12.08
N LYS A 30 -5.29 10.39 12.97
CA LYS A 30 -4.57 10.81 14.18
C LYS A 30 -3.15 11.31 13.93
N GLY A 31 -2.57 11.00 12.79
CA GLY A 31 -1.25 11.46 12.40
C GLY A 31 -1.29 12.62 11.41
N LYS A 32 -0.16 12.84 10.76
CA LYS A 32 0.07 13.96 9.82
C LYS A 32 -0.21 13.58 8.37
N PRO A 33 -0.45 14.56 7.48
CA PRO A 33 -0.40 14.35 6.05
C PRO A 33 1.00 13.90 5.60
N VAL A 34 1.10 13.25 4.44
CA VAL A 34 2.35 12.62 3.96
C VAL A 34 3.52 13.59 3.95
N ASP A 35 3.32 14.78 3.40
CA ASP A 35 4.35 15.83 3.25
C ASP A 35 4.86 16.41 4.57
N LYS A 36 4.15 16.20 5.68
CA LYS A 36 4.54 16.65 7.02
C LYS A 36 5.09 15.54 7.90
N ARG A 37 5.23 14.34 7.36
CA ARG A 37 5.77 13.19 8.08
C ARG A 37 7.27 13.10 7.85
N HIS A 38 8.03 13.26 8.91
CA HIS A 38 9.50 13.17 8.88
C HIS A 38 10.01 12.43 10.11
N CYS A 39 10.89 11.43 9.92
CA CYS A 39 11.48 10.71 11.02
C CYS A 39 12.84 11.29 11.39
N PRO A 40 12.99 11.84 12.61
CA PRO A 40 14.28 12.41 13.05
C PRO A 40 15.44 11.41 13.05
N LYS A 41 15.16 10.11 13.02
CA LYS A 41 16.20 9.07 12.93
C LYS A 41 17.06 9.21 11.67
N ALA A 42 16.50 9.72 10.58
CA ALA A 42 17.26 9.93 9.34
C ALA A 42 18.44 10.88 9.54
N GLU A 43 18.29 11.87 10.43
CA GLU A 43 19.31 12.89 10.73
C GLU A 43 20.15 12.52 11.95
N THR A 44 19.50 11.99 13.00
CA THR A 44 20.14 11.73 14.29
C THR A 44 20.79 10.35 14.42
N GLY A 45 20.48 9.43 13.50
CA GLY A 45 20.89 8.02 13.56
C GLY A 45 20.17 7.20 14.64
N LYS A 46 19.37 7.83 15.51
CA LYS A 46 18.71 7.20 16.65
C LYS A 46 17.20 7.45 16.65
N CYS A 47 16.44 6.43 17.06
CA CYS A 47 15.01 6.61 17.26
C CYS A 47 14.75 7.51 18.47
N MET A 48 14.02 8.62 18.23
CA MET A 48 13.69 9.61 19.25
C MET A 48 12.41 9.28 20.03
N ASN A 49 11.77 8.14 19.76
CA ASN A 49 10.52 7.72 20.39
C ASN A 49 9.45 8.84 20.38
N CYS A 50 9.17 9.36 19.19
CA CYS A 50 8.31 10.54 18.98
C CYS A 50 6.95 10.41 19.68
N LYS A 51 6.50 11.52 20.27
CA LYS A 51 5.17 11.65 20.90
C LYS A 51 4.35 12.71 20.17
N PRO A 52 3.01 12.61 20.15
CA PRO A 52 2.19 11.51 20.63
C PRO A 52 2.31 10.27 19.74
N ASN A 53 2.68 10.39 18.47
CA ASN A 53 2.66 9.31 17.49
C ASN A 53 3.98 9.19 16.74
N CYS A 54 4.33 7.96 16.33
CA CYS A 54 5.47 7.69 15.46
C CYS A 54 5.21 8.22 14.05
N MET A 55 6.11 9.05 13.51
CA MET A 55 5.97 9.65 12.18
C MET A 55 6.05 8.64 11.02
N ILE A 56 6.64 7.44 11.25
CA ILE A 56 6.73 6.39 10.22
C ILE A 56 5.45 5.56 10.15
N THR A 57 4.83 5.25 11.30
CA THR A 57 3.72 4.32 11.36
C THR A 57 2.36 4.97 11.39
N THR A 58 2.30 6.28 11.70
CA THR A 58 1.04 7.00 11.93
C THR A 58 0.95 8.22 11.02
N GLY A 59 -0.20 8.40 10.40
CA GLY A 59 -0.48 9.44 9.42
C GLY A 59 -1.02 8.88 8.12
N PHE A 60 -1.28 9.73 7.15
CA PHE A 60 -1.82 9.32 5.84
C PHE A 60 -0.98 8.21 5.21
N SER A 61 -1.61 7.15 4.74
CA SER A 61 -1.07 5.87 4.28
C SER A 61 -0.49 4.93 5.35
N GLY A 62 -0.51 5.31 6.63
CA GLY A 62 0.11 4.48 7.68
C GLY A 62 1.60 4.25 7.43
N ALA A 63 2.09 3.04 7.65
CA ALA A 63 3.49 2.68 7.39
C ALA A 63 3.85 2.58 5.89
N GLY A 64 2.84 2.49 5.00
CA GLY A 64 3.04 2.25 3.57
C GLY A 64 3.90 3.30 2.87
N ALA A 65 3.72 4.59 3.18
CA ALA A 65 4.52 5.67 2.59
C ALA A 65 6.02 5.64 2.99
N PHE A 66 6.35 4.93 4.05
CA PHE A 66 7.73 4.86 4.58
C PHE A 66 8.31 3.45 4.56
N SER A 67 7.65 2.54 3.87
CA SER A 67 8.16 1.21 3.55
C SER A 67 9.02 1.25 2.29
N ASP A 68 9.54 0.10 1.88
CA ASP A 68 10.22 -0.06 0.60
C ASP A 68 9.26 -0.08 -0.61
N GLY A 69 7.96 0.05 -0.38
CA GLY A 69 6.95 0.18 -1.43
C GLY A 69 6.77 -1.09 -2.26
N LYS A 70 6.84 -2.26 -1.65
CA LYS A 70 6.56 -3.53 -2.31
C LYS A 70 5.06 -3.83 -2.31
N LEU A 71 4.52 -4.07 -3.49
CA LEU A 71 3.17 -4.58 -3.70
C LEU A 71 3.29 -5.98 -4.29
N SER A 72 2.86 -7.00 -3.54
CA SER A 72 2.73 -8.37 -4.05
C SER A 72 1.56 -8.47 -5.01
N LEU A 73 1.79 -9.04 -6.19
CA LEU A 73 0.79 -9.16 -7.26
C LEU A 73 0.22 -10.59 -7.38
N SER A 74 0.43 -11.42 -6.37
CA SER A 74 -0.06 -12.80 -6.34
C SER A 74 -0.86 -13.08 -5.08
N TYR A 75 -2.00 -13.75 -5.22
CA TYR A 75 -2.78 -14.26 -4.10
C TYR A 75 -2.09 -15.40 -3.34
N GLU A 76 -1.09 -16.03 -3.93
CA GLU A 76 -0.31 -17.12 -3.29
C GLU A 76 0.60 -16.60 -2.16
N VAL A 77 0.75 -15.27 -2.02
CA VAL A 77 1.63 -14.65 -1.04
C VAL A 77 0.87 -13.61 -0.22
N GLY A 78 0.86 -13.76 1.09
CA GLY A 78 0.39 -12.71 1.99
C GLY A 78 -0.98 -12.91 2.63
N GLY A 79 -1.20 -14.03 3.29
CA GLY A 79 -2.36 -14.26 4.14
C GLY A 79 -3.45 -15.14 3.53
N ASP A 80 -4.61 -15.22 4.20
CA ASP A 80 -5.65 -16.21 3.90
C ASP A 80 -6.84 -15.65 3.11
N LEU A 81 -6.68 -14.50 2.46
CA LEU A 81 -7.77 -13.88 1.70
C LEU A 81 -8.41 -14.82 0.67
N PRO A 82 -7.62 -15.62 -0.11
CA PRO A 82 -8.19 -16.56 -1.06
C PRO A 82 -9.10 -17.62 -0.44
N THR A 83 -8.82 -18.02 0.79
CA THR A 83 -9.66 -18.97 1.53
C THR A 83 -11.04 -18.40 1.86
N LEU A 84 -11.12 -17.07 2.05
CA LEU A 84 -12.35 -16.37 2.41
C LEU A 84 -13.23 -16.01 1.22
N ILE A 85 -12.62 -15.59 0.10
CA ILE A 85 -13.34 -15.01 -1.04
C ILE A 85 -13.12 -15.76 -2.37
N GLY A 86 -12.28 -16.78 -2.39
CA GLY A 86 -11.85 -17.52 -3.58
C GLY A 86 -10.62 -16.91 -4.26
N GLU A 87 -9.86 -17.74 -4.95
CA GLU A 87 -8.58 -17.36 -5.58
C GLU A 87 -8.78 -16.35 -6.70
N ASP A 88 -9.76 -16.57 -7.58
CA ASP A 88 -10.05 -15.71 -8.72
C ASP A 88 -10.40 -14.30 -8.27
N PHE A 89 -11.28 -14.16 -7.29
CA PHE A 89 -11.70 -12.85 -6.79
C PHE A 89 -10.59 -12.16 -6.00
N ALA A 90 -9.79 -12.92 -5.24
CA ALA A 90 -8.61 -12.37 -4.58
C ALA A 90 -7.61 -11.79 -5.59
N GLN A 91 -7.35 -12.52 -6.69
CA GLN A 91 -6.46 -12.03 -7.76
C GLN A 91 -7.05 -10.82 -8.49
N GLU A 92 -8.36 -10.79 -8.73
CA GLU A 92 -9.03 -9.63 -9.32
C GLU A 92 -8.84 -8.38 -8.46
N LEU A 93 -9.02 -8.46 -7.14
CA LEU A 93 -8.81 -7.35 -6.22
C LEU A 93 -7.35 -6.88 -6.16
N ILE A 94 -6.39 -7.82 -6.22
CA ILE A 94 -4.96 -7.49 -6.30
C ILE A 94 -4.67 -6.72 -7.59
N ASN A 95 -5.15 -7.20 -8.73
CA ASN A 95 -4.96 -6.55 -10.02
C ASN A 95 -5.64 -5.17 -10.07
N TYR A 96 -6.79 -5.03 -9.43
CA TYR A 96 -7.49 -3.76 -9.30
C TYR A 96 -6.70 -2.76 -8.45
N THR A 97 -6.17 -3.21 -7.32
CA THR A 97 -5.29 -2.40 -6.47
C THR A 97 -4.05 -1.95 -7.22
N ASP A 98 -3.40 -2.84 -7.96
CA ASP A 98 -2.23 -2.53 -8.77
C ASP A 98 -2.52 -1.45 -9.83
N LYS A 99 -3.67 -1.52 -10.51
CA LYS A 99 -4.10 -0.48 -11.44
C LYS A 99 -4.21 0.90 -10.78
N ILE A 100 -4.73 0.95 -9.56
CA ILE A 100 -4.80 2.21 -8.80
C ILE A 100 -3.40 2.75 -8.51
N TYR A 101 -2.46 1.90 -8.10
CA TYR A 101 -1.08 2.34 -7.89
C TYR A 101 -0.44 2.88 -9.17
N LEU A 102 -0.67 2.24 -10.32
CA LEU A 102 -0.21 2.72 -11.64
C LEU A 102 -0.84 4.07 -12.00
N GLU A 103 -2.13 4.27 -11.75
CA GLU A 103 -2.81 5.56 -11.97
C GLU A 103 -2.18 6.71 -11.19
N PHE A 104 -1.64 6.43 -10.00
CA PHE A 104 -0.99 7.43 -9.14
C PHE A 104 0.53 7.51 -9.28
N GLY A 105 1.11 6.85 -10.30
CA GLY A 105 2.51 7.01 -10.68
C GLY A 105 3.45 5.90 -10.24
N ALA A 106 2.93 4.70 -9.96
CA ALA A 106 3.77 3.53 -9.80
C ALA A 106 4.49 3.18 -11.12
N ASP A 107 5.67 2.58 -11.00
CA ASP A 107 6.44 2.09 -12.14
C ASP A 107 5.78 0.83 -12.72
N GLU A 108 5.77 0.69 -14.05
CA GLU A 108 5.22 -0.48 -14.73
C GLU A 108 6.08 -1.74 -14.52
N HIS A 109 7.33 -1.58 -14.10
CA HIS A 109 8.23 -2.70 -13.91
C HIS A 109 7.76 -3.62 -12.78
N VAL A 110 7.77 -4.92 -13.06
CA VAL A 110 7.42 -6.00 -12.13
C VAL A 110 8.61 -6.95 -12.02
N GLU A 111 9.07 -7.16 -10.79
CA GLU A 111 10.07 -8.16 -10.45
C GLU A 111 9.41 -9.50 -10.08
N GLY A 112 10.18 -10.58 -10.12
CA GLY A 112 9.70 -11.90 -9.66
C GLY A 112 8.85 -12.67 -10.67
N ASN A 113 8.70 -12.17 -11.88
CA ASN A 113 8.17 -12.94 -13.01
C ASN A 113 9.30 -13.75 -13.64
N TYR A 114 9.60 -14.90 -13.05
CA TYR A 114 10.67 -15.76 -13.52
C TYR A 114 10.10 -16.88 -14.40
N GLU A 115 10.40 -16.82 -15.68
CA GLU A 115 10.05 -17.81 -16.68
C GLU A 115 11.32 -18.35 -17.35
N GLY A 116 11.24 -19.52 -17.96
CA GLY A 116 12.32 -20.14 -18.70
C GLY A 116 12.82 -21.46 -18.12
N GLU A 117 13.73 -22.12 -18.86
CA GLU A 117 14.20 -23.47 -18.51
C GLU A 117 14.99 -23.49 -17.19
N GLU A 118 15.76 -22.46 -16.89
CA GLU A 118 16.50 -22.35 -15.63
C GLU A 118 15.55 -22.37 -14.42
N ILE A 119 14.47 -21.61 -14.47
CA ILE A 119 13.47 -21.56 -13.41
C ILE A 119 12.73 -22.89 -13.28
N LYS A 120 12.43 -23.56 -14.40
CA LYS A 120 11.86 -24.91 -14.38
C LYS A 120 12.78 -25.91 -13.69
N GLU A 121 14.08 -25.84 -13.93
CA GLU A 121 15.06 -26.71 -13.24
C GLU A 121 15.16 -26.37 -11.75
N ILE A 122 15.17 -25.10 -11.37
CA ILE A 122 15.12 -24.68 -9.95
C ILE A 122 13.86 -25.23 -9.28
N ARG A 123 12.71 -25.12 -9.93
CA ARG A 123 11.43 -25.64 -9.43
C ARG A 123 11.47 -27.17 -9.25
N LYS A 124 12.01 -27.91 -10.21
CA LYS A 124 12.20 -29.37 -10.09
C LYS A 124 13.11 -29.73 -8.92
N ARG A 125 14.21 -28.99 -8.73
CA ARG A 125 15.13 -29.20 -7.61
C ARG A 125 14.46 -28.89 -6.27
N ALA A 126 13.69 -27.84 -6.19
CA ALA A 126 12.91 -27.48 -5.00
C ALA A 126 11.94 -28.61 -4.63
N ILE A 127 11.15 -29.11 -5.58
CA ILE A 127 10.21 -30.23 -5.36
C ILE A 127 10.95 -31.48 -4.86
N ARG A 128 12.09 -31.85 -5.47
CA ARG A 128 12.90 -33.00 -5.01
C ARG A 128 13.44 -32.82 -3.59
N ALA A 129 13.61 -31.59 -3.15
CA ALA A 129 14.06 -31.26 -1.80
C ALA A 129 12.89 -31.08 -0.80
N GLY A 130 11.64 -31.36 -1.21
CA GLY A 130 10.43 -31.15 -0.38
C GLY A 130 10.06 -29.67 -0.21
N LEU A 131 10.54 -28.79 -1.11
CA LEU A 131 10.25 -27.37 -1.11
C LEU A 131 9.30 -27.02 -2.26
N GLN A 132 8.57 -25.92 -2.09
CA GLN A 132 7.74 -25.34 -3.14
C GLN A 132 8.32 -23.98 -3.54
N LEU A 133 8.50 -23.77 -4.84
CA LEU A 133 8.82 -22.45 -5.40
C LEU A 133 7.52 -21.75 -5.78
N VAL A 134 7.17 -20.70 -5.07
CA VAL A 134 5.97 -19.90 -5.30
C VAL A 134 6.31 -18.72 -6.21
N ASN A 135 5.44 -18.44 -7.18
CA ASN A 135 5.54 -17.21 -7.96
C ASN A 135 5.17 -16.01 -7.09
N CYS A 136 6.06 -15.04 -7.05
CA CYS A 136 5.83 -13.82 -6.27
C CYS A 136 6.17 -12.59 -7.11
N PRO A 137 5.35 -12.26 -8.11
CA PRO A 137 5.51 -11.02 -8.85
C PRO A 137 5.31 -9.83 -7.91
N ILE A 138 6.24 -8.89 -7.96
CA ILE A 138 6.29 -7.74 -7.06
C ILE A 138 6.47 -6.46 -7.87
N ARG A 139 5.61 -5.48 -7.64
CA ARG A 139 5.85 -4.10 -8.03
C ARG A 139 6.63 -3.41 -6.91
N HIS A 140 7.85 -3.01 -7.20
CA HIS A 140 8.75 -2.41 -6.23
C HIS A 140 8.96 -0.93 -6.52
N LEU A 141 8.42 -0.05 -5.68
CA LEU A 141 8.50 1.39 -5.86
C LEU A 141 9.76 2.00 -5.26
N GLY A 142 10.23 1.45 -4.15
CA GLY A 142 11.21 2.10 -3.29
C GLY A 142 10.58 3.22 -2.42
N THR A 143 11.28 3.60 -1.37
CA THR A 143 10.71 4.48 -0.32
C THR A 143 10.33 5.88 -0.84
N GLU A 144 11.17 6.50 -1.66
CA GLU A 144 10.91 7.86 -2.16
C GLU A 144 9.71 7.89 -3.12
N LYS A 145 9.63 6.94 -4.05
CA LYS A 145 8.48 6.84 -4.97
C LYS A 145 7.19 6.47 -4.24
N ALA A 146 7.27 5.64 -3.19
CA ALA A 146 6.11 5.31 -2.37
C ALA A 146 5.53 6.56 -1.67
N GLN A 147 6.37 7.42 -1.12
CA GLN A 147 5.93 8.69 -0.53
C GLN A 147 5.26 9.59 -1.57
N GLN A 148 5.87 9.73 -2.76
CA GLN A 148 5.30 10.55 -3.82
C GLN A 148 3.95 10.02 -4.31
N LEU A 149 3.83 8.71 -4.48
CA LEU A 149 2.57 8.06 -4.87
C LEU A 149 1.45 8.35 -3.86
N TYR A 150 1.72 8.19 -2.57
CA TYR A 150 0.72 8.47 -1.55
C TYR A 150 0.41 9.96 -1.41
N LEU A 151 1.37 10.85 -1.70
CA LEU A 151 1.10 12.28 -1.80
C LEU A 151 0.18 12.60 -2.98
N ASN A 152 0.39 11.96 -4.12
CA ASN A 152 -0.50 12.10 -5.28
C ASN A 152 -1.93 11.65 -4.95
N ILE A 153 -2.09 10.53 -4.26
CA ILE A 153 -3.41 10.06 -3.79
C ILE A 153 -4.04 11.05 -2.82
N GLN A 154 -3.28 11.55 -1.83
CA GLN A 154 -3.77 12.53 -0.86
C GLN A 154 -4.29 13.78 -1.57
N ASN A 155 -3.51 14.34 -2.47
CA ASN A 155 -3.88 15.53 -3.23
C ASN A 155 -5.13 15.29 -4.09
N TYR A 156 -5.19 14.15 -4.79
CA TYR A 156 -6.35 13.78 -5.58
C TYR A 156 -7.63 13.70 -4.74
N LEU A 157 -7.58 13.06 -3.57
CA LEU A 157 -8.74 12.97 -2.69
C LEU A 157 -9.19 14.35 -2.21
N GLN A 158 -8.26 15.24 -1.89
CA GLN A 158 -8.57 16.62 -1.50
C GLN A 158 -9.17 17.43 -2.65
N GLU A 159 -8.64 17.30 -3.86
CA GLU A 159 -9.20 17.92 -5.07
C GLU A 159 -10.62 17.43 -5.39
N LYS A 160 -10.92 16.17 -5.05
CA LYS A 160 -12.27 15.59 -5.17
C LYS A 160 -13.21 15.96 -4.01
N GLY A 161 -12.77 16.83 -3.10
CA GLY A 161 -13.60 17.34 -2.01
C GLY A 161 -13.65 16.46 -0.77
N VAL A 162 -12.72 15.53 -0.60
CA VAL A 162 -12.59 14.81 0.68
C VAL A 162 -12.02 15.77 1.71
N GLU A 163 -12.80 16.03 2.75
CA GLU A 163 -12.33 16.78 3.91
C GLU A 163 -11.46 15.86 4.79
N MET A 164 -10.26 16.34 5.17
CA MET A 164 -9.32 15.56 5.97
C MET A 164 -8.95 16.29 7.24
N LEU A 165 -9.25 15.67 8.37
CA LEU A 165 -8.84 16.13 9.70
C LEU A 165 -7.63 15.33 10.15
N PHE A 166 -6.47 15.96 10.08
CA PHE A 166 -5.21 15.41 10.57
C PHE A 166 -4.95 15.78 12.04
N ASN A 167 -4.05 15.02 12.69
CA ASN A 167 -3.74 15.14 14.11
C ASN A 167 -4.99 15.08 15.00
N THR A 168 -5.99 14.32 14.58
CA THR A 168 -7.27 14.16 15.25
C THR A 168 -7.49 12.68 15.56
N GLU A 169 -7.55 12.35 16.82
CA GLU A 169 -7.85 11.00 17.30
C GLU A 169 -9.33 10.86 17.62
N CYS A 170 -9.93 9.75 17.25
CA CYS A 170 -11.28 9.39 17.64
C CYS A 170 -11.22 8.47 18.87
N ASP A 171 -11.95 8.84 19.89
CA ASP A 171 -12.16 8.03 21.11
C ASP A 171 -13.36 7.09 20.95
#